data_5b44fd6a3d7dba75614131830ae3e154
#
_entry.id   5b44fd6a3d7dba75614131830ae3e154
#
_cell.length_a   1.000
_cell.length_b   1.000
_cell.length_c   1.000
_cell.angle_alpha   90.00
_cell.angle_beta   90.00
_cell.angle_gamma   90.00
#
_symmetry.space_group_name_H-M   'P 1'
#
loop_
_entity.id
_entity.type
_entity.pdbx_description
1 polymer ?
#
loop_
_entity_poly.entity_id
_entity_poly.type
_entity_poly.pdbx_seq_one_letter_code
_entity_poly.pdbx_strand_id
1 'polypeptide(L)'
;MSPDFKETFFPSAQMREVRRADGTIIATPELPLVDHLCNIPLELAARAATHPEKTYLAERRGGPAAPWHHCSYGEMNARSRAIAAWILEQRIQSDRSLLILSGNSILHAAVKYGAMSARLPACPISVNYSLMGGDYGRLKHVIALVRPAIVFAEHGSAFKAALENVNFGDAVLITDDPGVLGRTSFRQCVSTADVVATAAGEGVDASIRAITPDEPTLYMLTSGSTSLPKAVIQTQRMLASNLAQGRQVLGATAGWGDRMLDWLPWSHVSGAYTKMGTLTSGGSLFIDGGRPMPGRFDETLANLKELTPKFFVNVPSGYAMLADALERDAELRTKFFANLRLALYGGAGLPQPLYDRFQRLAVETVGKRIFFTTGYGATETASGCMAIYFPTEEVGIGLPMPGLTLKLVPNADRYEVRLKGPMITPGYLHAEGEAERMFDEEGYYRTGDAAVFNDPQDLGRGLKFAGRLSEEFKLGNGTWVTAGRLRDLLLGALSPLIRDLLVCGENREWLSILVWPSQAPNDDFRRAIAERLTTFNEGRGASERIRRVGFLTEPPSVDAHEVSDKGSINQRVALQRRATDVARLYIEPCVAEVLTIDGDDRGEKNER
;
A
#
# COMPACT_ATOMS: atom_id res chain seq x y z
N MET A 1 -11.77 33.59 -6.93
CA MET A 1 -10.52 33.02 -6.40
C MET A 1 -10.87 31.68 -5.76
N SER A 2 -10.11 30.61 -6.07
CA SER A 2 -10.29 29.33 -5.37
C SER A 2 -10.03 29.53 -3.87
N PRO A 3 -10.81 28.89 -2.97
CA PRO A 3 -10.57 28.98 -1.53
C PRO A 3 -9.16 28.51 -1.16
N ASP A 4 -8.58 29.09 -0.12
CA ASP A 4 -7.26 28.72 0.37
C ASP A 4 -7.26 27.31 0.98
N PHE A 5 -6.08 26.66 0.98
CA PHE A 5 -5.86 25.47 1.78
C PHE A 5 -5.84 25.80 3.28
N LYS A 6 -6.18 24.82 4.11
CA LYS A 6 -5.80 24.88 5.53
C LYS A 6 -4.28 25.04 5.62
N GLU A 7 -3.83 25.64 6.71
CA GLU A 7 -2.40 25.90 6.96
C GLU A 7 -1.56 24.62 6.85
N THR A 8 -0.50 24.72 6.07
CA THR A 8 0.48 23.63 5.83
C THR A 8 1.89 24.11 6.16
N PHE A 9 2.73 23.19 6.63
CA PHE A 9 4.11 23.47 7.07
C PHE A 9 5.07 22.57 6.28
N PHE A 10 5.11 22.74 4.96
CA PHE A 10 6.01 21.99 4.11
C PHE A 10 7.35 22.69 3.98
N PRO A 11 8.46 21.94 3.95
CA PRO A 11 9.75 22.52 3.58
C PRO A 11 9.79 22.84 2.08
N SER A 12 10.88 23.47 1.63
CA SER A 12 11.11 23.74 0.22
C SER A 12 11.12 22.45 -0.61
N ALA A 13 10.42 22.45 -1.73
CA ALA A 13 10.38 21.37 -2.71
C ALA A 13 11.32 21.62 -3.91
N GLN A 14 12.31 22.49 -3.76
CA GLN A 14 13.27 22.80 -4.82
C GLN A 14 14.13 21.60 -5.15
N MET A 15 14.30 21.36 -6.48
CA MET A 15 15.06 20.27 -7.04
C MET A 15 16.28 20.80 -7.78
N ARG A 16 17.45 20.18 -7.55
CA ARG A 16 18.59 20.32 -8.43
C ARG A 16 18.40 19.34 -9.59
N GLU A 17 18.32 19.86 -10.80
CA GLU A 17 18.16 19.08 -12.02
C GLU A 17 19.45 19.01 -12.84
N VAL A 18 19.71 17.83 -13.40
CA VAL A 18 20.73 17.60 -14.42
C VAL A 18 20.08 16.92 -15.60
N ARG A 19 20.08 17.59 -16.75
CA ARG A 19 19.58 17.04 -18.02
C ARG A 19 20.74 16.57 -18.87
N ARG A 20 20.72 15.30 -19.30
CA ARG A 20 21.76 14.68 -20.11
C ARG A 20 21.45 14.82 -21.61
N ALA A 21 22.45 14.62 -22.45
CA ALA A 21 22.30 14.70 -23.92
C ALA A 21 21.35 13.63 -24.51
N ASP A 22 21.19 12.50 -23.83
CA ASP A 22 20.25 11.41 -24.18
C ASP A 22 18.81 11.68 -23.73
N GLY A 23 18.53 12.85 -23.14
CA GLY A 23 17.22 13.22 -22.60
C GLY A 23 16.96 12.71 -21.18
N THR A 24 17.87 11.96 -20.57
CA THR A 24 17.77 11.52 -19.18
C THR A 24 17.81 12.74 -18.24
N ILE A 25 16.90 12.75 -17.25
CA ILE A 25 16.83 13.80 -16.23
C ILE A 25 17.14 13.18 -14.87
N ILE A 26 18.05 13.81 -14.12
CA ILE A 26 18.35 13.45 -12.73
C ILE A 26 17.90 14.60 -11.86
N ALA A 27 17.02 14.31 -10.90
CA ALA A 27 16.48 15.27 -9.95
C ALA A 27 16.78 14.85 -8.52
N THR A 28 17.33 15.78 -7.74
CA THR A 28 17.66 15.57 -6.33
C THR A 28 17.12 16.75 -5.52
N PRO A 29 16.41 16.53 -4.41
CA PRO A 29 16.02 17.61 -3.51
C PRO A 29 17.23 18.44 -3.06
N GLU A 30 17.10 19.75 -3.09
CA GLU A 30 18.15 20.64 -2.54
C GLU A 30 18.22 20.51 -1.02
N LEU A 31 17.07 20.26 -0.37
CA LEU A 31 17.01 19.99 1.04
C LEU A 31 17.60 18.61 1.36
N PRO A 32 18.67 18.51 2.17
CA PRO A 32 19.24 17.22 2.54
C PRO A 32 18.34 16.48 3.53
N LEU A 33 18.45 15.15 3.53
CA LEU A 33 17.83 14.33 4.57
C LEU A 33 18.48 14.66 5.91
N VAL A 34 17.65 14.92 6.93
CA VAL A 34 18.12 15.17 8.30
C VAL A 34 18.84 13.96 8.89
N ASP A 35 19.78 14.21 9.78
CA ASP A 35 20.43 13.14 10.56
C ASP A 35 19.36 12.38 11.37
N HIS A 36 19.47 11.06 11.37
CA HIS A 36 18.51 10.20 12.03
C HIS A 36 19.14 8.90 12.53
N LEU A 37 18.51 8.32 13.53
CA LEU A 37 18.97 7.08 14.15
C LEU A 37 18.50 5.87 13.32
N CYS A 38 19.44 5.06 12.85
CA CYS A 38 19.16 3.81 12.13
C CYS A 38 19.03 2.61 13.09
N ASN A 39 18.16 2.74 14.10
CA ASN A 39 17.89 1.71 15.09
C ASN A 39 16.48 1.91 15.67
N ILE A 40 15.50 1.23 15.13
CA ILE A 40 14.10 1.35 15.53
C ILE A 40 13.84 0.92 16.99
N PRO A 41 14.42 -0.19 17.51
CA PRO A 41 14.30 -0.52 18.93
C PRO A 41 14.84 0.56 19.88
N LEU A 42 15.92 1.21 19.52
CA LEU A 42 16.50 2.28 20.35
C LEU A 42 15.61 3.54 20.32
N GLU A 43 14.98 3.84 19.19
CA GLU A 43 13.97 4.90 19.10
C GLU A 43 12.76 4.61 20.01
N LEU A 44 12.27 3.35 20.05
CA LEU A 44 11.21 2.94 20.97
C LEU A 44 11.64 3.14 22.43
N ALA A 45 12.83 2.72 22.79
CA ALA A 45 13.38 2.88 24.15
C ALA A 45 13.47 4.37 24.53
N ALA A 46 13.92 5.24 23.62
CA ALA A 46 14.00 6.68 23.85
C ALA A 46 12.61 7.31 24.07
N ARG A 47 11.61 6.90 23.28
CA ARG A 47 10.22 7.36 23.47
C ARG A 47 9.63 6.87 24.79
N ALA A 48 9.88 5.62 25.16
CA ALA A 48 9.43 5.05 26.42
C ALA A 48 10.08 5.77 27.63
N ALA A 49 11.34 6.18 27.52
CA ALA A 49 12.02 6.93 28.57
C ALA A 49 11.47 8.36 28.73
N THR A 50 11.09 9.02 27.63
CA THR A 50 10.60 10.41 27.66
C THR A 50 9.11 10.54 27.91
N HIS A 51 8.30 9.57 27.50
CA HIS A 51 6.84 9.61 27.58
C HIS A 51 6.24 8.23 27.94
N PRO A 52 6.63 7.62 29.10
CA PRO A 52 6.29 6.24 29.41
C PRO A 52 4.79 5.98 29.43
N GLU A 53 3.99 6.92 29.95
CA GLU A 53 2.53 6.76 30.10
C GLU A 53 1.72 7.16 28.87
N LYS A 54 2.36 7.80 27.87
CA LYS A 54 1.63 8.18 26.65
C LYS A 54 1.22 6.96 25.87
N THR A 55 -0.03 6.90 25.44
CA THR A 55 -0.54 5.86 24.54
C THR A 55 0.27 5.86 23.24
N TYR A 56 0.86 4.72 22.88
CA TYR A 56 1.44 4.48 21.57
C TYR A 56 0.44 3.82 20.64
N LEU A 57 -0.15 2.70 21.05
CA LEU A 57 -1.16 1.98 20.29
C LEU A 57 -2.46 1.85 21.08
N ALA A 58 -3.58 1.87 20.37
CA ALA A 58 -4.87 1.51 20.93
C ALA A 58 -5.61 0.58 19.97
N GLU A 59 -6.30 -0.44 20.52
CA GLU A 59 -7.10 -1.39 19.76
C GLU A 59 -8.45 -1.63 20.43
N ARG A 60 -9.47 -2.05 19.68
CA ARG A 60 -10.74 -2.52 20.26
C ARG A 60 -10.72 -4.04 20.34
N ARG A 61 -11.16 -4.57 21.48
CA ARG A 61 -11.33 -6.02 21.71
C ARG A 61 -12.79 -6.31 21.94
N GLY A 62 -13.39 -7.15 21.10
CA GLY A 62 -14.80 -7.49 21.22
C GLY A 62 -15.75 -6.68 20.31
N GLY A 63 -15.22 -6.03 19.27
CA GLY A 63 -15.98 -5.37 18.22
C GLY A 63 -16.00 -3.84 18.29
N PRO A 64 -16.65 -3.18 17.33
CA PRO A 64 -16.54 -1.73 17.12
C PRO A 64 -17.10 -0.86 18.23
N ALA A 65 -18.00 -1.36 19.06
CA ALA A 65 -18.56 -0.66 20.21
C ALA A 65 -17.75 -0.86 21.52
N ALA A 66 -16.75 -1.74 21.52
CA ALA A 66 -15.92 -1.97 22.70
C ALA A 66 -15.05 -0.75 23.01
N PRO A 67 -14.70 -0.50 24.28
CA PRO A 67 -13.76 0.57 24.63
C PRO A 67 -12.38 0.30 24.03
N TRP A 68 -11.63 1.37 23.79
CA TRP A 68 -10.24 1.28 23.36
C TRP A 68 -9.38 0.68 24.49
N HIS A 69 -8.64 -0.37 24.15
CA HIS A 69 -7.57 -0.90 24.98
C HIS A 69 -6.28 -0.22 24.58
N HIS A 70 -5.68 0.49 25.52
CA HIS A 70 -4.48 1.29 25.30
C HIS A 70 -3.22 0.53 25.67
N CYS A 71 -2.14 0.77 24.93
CA CYS A 71 -0.78 0.36 25.26
C CYS A 71 0.14 1.57 25.20
N SER A 72 0.75 1.90 26.32
CA SER A 72 1.67 3.03 26.40
C SER A 72 3.02 2.72 25.77
N TYR A 73 3.85 3.76 25.56
CA TYR A 73 5.24 3.58 25.10
C TYR A 73 6.06 2.73 26.09
N GLY A 74 5.88 2.97 27.39
CA GLY A 74 6.53 2.19 28.45
C GLY A 74 6.15 0.72 28.38
N GLU A 75 4.85 0.41 28.31
CA GLU A 75 4.35 -0.95 28.18
C GLU A 75 4.81 -1.64 26.89
N MET A 76 4.80 -0.93 25.76
CA MET A 76 5.28 -1.48 24.48
C MET A 76 6.77 -1.83 24.56
N ASN A 77 7.58 -0.92 25.10
CA ASN A 77 9.00 -1.17 25.29
C ASN A 77 9.25 -2.36 26.23
N ALA A 78 8.55 -2.44 27.35
CA ALA A 78 8.69 -3.56 28.29
C ALA A 78 8.31 -4.90 27.64
N ARG A 79 7.17 -4.97 26.94
CA ARG A 79 6.74 -6.18 26.24
C ARG A 79 7.70 -6.60 25.14
N SER A 80 8.17 -5.65 24.31
CA SER A 80 9.13 -5.97 23.24
C SER A 80 10.47 -6.45 23.77
N ARG A 81 10.93 -5.90 24.89
CA ARG A 81 12.17 -6.35 25.56
C ARG A 81 12.04 -7.75 26.17
N ALA A 82 10.90 -8.06 26.78
CA ALA A 82 10.62 -9.40 27.30
C ALA A 82 10.61 -10.45 26.17
N ILE A 83 9.94 -10.13 25.06
CA ILE A 83 9.94 -10.99 23.88
C ILE A 83 11.35 -11.13 23.29
N ALA A 84 12.14 -10.06 23.24
CA ALA A 84 13.53 -10.11 22.77
C ALA A 84 14.40 -11.02 23.67
N ALA A 85 14.25 -10.92 24.99
CA ALA A 85 14.95 -11.79 25.93
C ALA A 85 14.64 -13.26 25.66
N TRP A 86 13.35 -13.59 25.54
CA TRP A 86 12.91 -14.95 25.22
C TRP A 86 13.48 -15.44 23.88
N ILE A 87 13.48 -14.59 22.82
CA ILE A 87 14.05 -14.94 21.51
C ILE A 87 15.56 -15.22 21.62
N LEU A 88 16.31 -14.40 22.36
CA LEU A 88 17.76 -14.57 22.55
C LEU A 88 18.10 -15.89 23.27
N GLU A 89 17.25 -16.34 24.21
CA GLU A 89 17.38 -17.63 24.87
C GLU A 89 17.25 -18.82 23.92
N GLN A 90 16.51 -18.66 22.81
CA GLN A 90 16.33 -19.72 21.82
C GLN A 90 17.59 -19.99 20.98
N ARG A 91 18.61 -19.13 21.00
CA ARG A 91 19.89 -19.26 20.27
C ARG A 91 19.68 -19.57 18.78
N ILE A 92 18.83 -18.78 18.13
CA ILE A 92 18.41 -18.95 16.73
C ILE A 92 19.59 -18.65 15.80
N GLN A 93 19.73 -19.45 14.73
CA GLN A 93 20.72 -19.23 13.68
C GLN A 93 20.39 -17.96 12.88
N SER A 94 21.43 -17.28 12.40
CA SER A 94 21.31 -15.96 11.73
C SER A 94 20.58 -16.00 10.37
N ASP A 95 20.43 -17.17 9.76
CA ASP A 95 19.72 -17.37 8.49
C ASP A 95 18.23 -17.69 8.65
N ARG A 96 17.72 -17.60 9.87
CA ARG A 96 16.32 -17.87 10.21
C ARG A 96 15.56 -16.56 10.45
N SER A 97 14.23 -16.67 10.53
CA SER A 97 13.35 -15.52 10.72
C SER A 97 12.24 -15.79 11.74
N LEU A 98 11.48 -14.73 12.06
CA LEU A 98 10.21 -14.81 12.77
C LEU A 98 9.06 -14.54 11.79
N LEU A 99 8.16 -15.50 11.60
CA LEU A 99 6.99 -15.38 10.72
C LEU A 99 5.78 -14.91 11.54
N ILE A 100 5.09 -13.85 11.09
CA ILE A 100 3.89 -13.32 11.75
C ILE A 100 2.67 -13.60 10.88
N LEU A 101 1.74 -14.43 11.37
CA LEU A 101 0.48 -14.76 10.70
C LEU A 101 -0.67 -13.83 11.10
N SER A 102 -0.51 -13.07 12.19
CA SER A 102 -1.55 -12.25 12.81
C SER A 102 -1.82 -10.94 12.07
N GLY A 103 -3.05 -10.43 12.20
CA GLY A 103 -3.44 -9.09 11.79
C GLY A 103 -2.78 -7.97 12.64
N ASN A 104 -3.25 -6.75 12.45
CA ASN A 104 -2.78 -5.61 13.24
C ASN A 104 -3.25 -5.75 14.68
N SER A 105 -2.32 -5.67 15.64
CA SER A 105 -2.64 -5.68 17.08
C SER A 105 -1.47 -5.12 17.90
N ILE A 106 -1.74 -4.78 19.14
CA ILE A 106 -0.71 -4.38 20.11
C ILE A 106 0.34 -5.49 20.24
N LEU A 107 -0.10 -6.74 20.26
CA LEU A 107 0.80 -7.88 20.44
C LEU A 107 1.64 -8.17 19.20
N HIS A 108 1.06 -8.04 17.99
CA HIS A 108 1.83 -8.09 16.74
C HIS A 108 2.96 -7.04 16.76
N ALA A 109 2.67 -5.81 17.21
CA ALA A 109 3.71 -4.78 17.32
C ALA A 109 4.80 -5.17 18.31
N ALA A 110 4.43 -5.66 19.49
CA ALA A 110 5.38 -6.07 20.53
C ALA A 110 6.31 -7.21 20.03
N VAL A 111 5.74 -8.23 19.37
CA VAL A 111 6.49 -9.34 18.76
C VAL A 111 7.44 -8.84 17.67
N LYS A 112 6.98 -7.95 16.80
CA LYS A 112 7.81 -7.37 15.73
C LYS A 112 8.98 -6.55 16.28
N TYR A 113 8.74 -5.69 17.29
CA TYR A 113 9.82 -4.92 17.93
C TYR A 113 10.74 -5.81 18.78
N GLY A 114 10.19 -6.84 19.40
CA GLY A 114 10.99 -7.85 20.13
C GLY A 114 11.95 -8.59 19.20
N ALA A 115 11.47 -9.03 18.03
CA ALA A 115 12.30 -9.64 17.00
C ALA A 115 13.41 -8.70 16.51
N MET A 116 13.07 -7.43 16.22
CA MET A 116 14.06 -6.41 15.85
C MET A 116 15.11 -6.21 16.95
N SER A 117 14.69 -6.17 18.23
CA SER A 117 15.59 -6.02 19.39
C SER A 117 16.51 -7.23 19.58
N ALA A 118 16.06 -8.42 19.22
CA ALA A 118 16.83 -9.65 19.22
C ALA A 118 17.65 -9.87 17.93
N ARG A 119 17.58 -8.92 16.96
CA ARG A 119 18.26 -8.98 15.66
C ARG A 119 17.80 -10.18 14.81
N LEU A 120 16.55 -10.60 14.97
CA LEU A 120 15.90 -11.64 14.19
C LEU A 120 14.97 -10.98 13.16
N PRO A 121 15.19 -11.13 11.84
CA PRO A 121 14.31 -10.53 10.84
C PRO A 121 12.89 -11.04 10.98
N ALA A 122 11.89 -10.14 11.02
CA ALA A 122 10.49 -10.49 11.07
C ALA A 122 9.85 -10.45 9.68
N CYS A 123 8.98 -11.43 9.39
CA CYS A 123 8.20 -11.50 8.15
C CYS A 123 6.71 -11.48 8.48
N PRO A 124 6.06 -10.31 8.55
CA PRO A 124 4.61 -10.24 8.66
C PRO A 124 3.98 -10.53 7.30
N ILE A 125 3.03 -11.46 7.28
CA ILE A 125 2.34 -11.86 6.06
C ILE A 125 0.84 -11.60 6.13
N SER A 126 0.18 -11.56 4.98
CA SER A 126 -1.27 -11.45 4.91
C SER A 126 -1.93 -12.60 5.68
N VAL A 127 -2.88 -12.28 6.55
CA VAL A 127 -3.70 -13.26 7.26
C VAL A 127 -4.42 -14.21 6.30
N ASN A 128 -4.70 -13.75 5.09
CA ASN A 128 -5.38 -14.52 4.06
C ASN A 128 -4.59 -15.76 3.62
N TYR A 129 -3.25 -15.74 3.72
CA TYR A 129 -2.42 -16.91 3.40
C TYR A 129 -2.70 -18.11 4.32
N SER A 130 -3.25 -17.85 5.51
CA SER A 130 -3.55 -18.84 6.53
C SER A 130 -5.04 -19.07 6.74
N LEU A 131 -5.92 -18.07 6.51
CA LEU A 131 -7.35 -18.13 6.82
C LEU A 131 -8.19 -18.66 5.65
N MET A 132 -7.72 -18.55 4.42
CA MET A 132 -8.52 -18.91 3.24
C MET A 132 -8.59 -20.41 2.92
N GLY A 133 -7.87 -21.24 3.64
CA GLY A 133 -7.89 -22.69 3.42
C GLY A 133 -7.24 -23.12 2.09
N GLY A 134 -7.73 -24.22 1.52
CA GLY A 134 -7.18 -24.79 0.30
C GLY A 134 -5.87 -25.55 0.53
N ASP A 135 -4.95 -25.48 -0.44
CA ASP A 135 -3.65 -26.18 -0.37
C ASP A 135 -2.57 -25.43 0.40
N TYR A 136 -2.84 -24.20 0.84
CA TYR A 136 -1.89 -23.29 1.49
C TYR A 136 -0.61 -23.03 0.67
N GLY A 137 -0.66 -23.11 -0.66
CA GLY A 137 0.51 -23.05 -1.53
C GLY A 137 1.39 -21.81 -1.29
N ARG A 138 0.79 -20.62 -1.09
CA ARG A 138 1.55 -19.40 -0.77
C ARG A 138 2.19 -19.43 0.60
N LEU A 139 1.48 -19.91 1.62
CA LEU A 139 2.04 -20.05 2.96
C LEU A 139 3.24 -21.02 2.95
N LYS A 140 3.09 -22.16 2.30
CA LYS A 140 4.18 -23.15 2.13
C LYS A 140 5.38 -22.55 1.40
N HIS A 141 5.14 -21.76 0.33
CA HIS A 141 6.21 -21.06 -0.37
C HIS A 141 6.94 -20.08 0.54
N VAL A 142 6.20 -19.26 1.30
CA VAL A 142 6.81 -18.28 2.22
C VAL A 142 7.60 -18.97 3.31
N ILE A 143 7.10 -20.06 3.90
CA ILE A 143 7.83 -20.85 4.90
C ILE A 143 9.17 -21.33 4.35
N ALA A 144 9.16 -21.89 3.13
CA ALA A 144 10.39 -22.34 2.47
C ALA A 144 11.36 -21.19 2.19
N LEU A 145 10.83 -20.00 1.83
CA LEU A 145 11.61 -18.81 1.49
C LEU A 145 12.26 -18.18 2.73
N VAL A 146 11.49 -17.94 3.82
CA VAL A 146 11.98 -17.19 4.99
C VAL A 146 12.48 -18.08 6.12
N ARG A 147 12.31 -19.41 6.03
CA ARG A 147 12.84 -20.42 6.96
C ARG A 147 12.58 -20.05 8.44
N PRO A 148 11.32 -19.93 8.90
CA PRO A 148 11.03 -19.40 10.23
C PRO A 148 11.55 -20.34 11.32
N ALA A 149 12.24 -19.77 12.33
CA ALA A 149 12.52 -20.46 13.59
C ALA A 149 11.39 -20.24 14.60
N ILE A 150 10.67 -19.14 14.46
CA ILE A 150 9.51 -18.77 15.28
C ILE A 150 8.35 -18.42 14.36
N VAL A 151 7.15 -18.88 14.72
CA VAL A 151 5.89 -18.49 14.11
C VAL A 151 5.03 -17.84 15.19
N PHE A 152 4.49 -16.67 14.91
CA PHE A 152 3.54 -16.00 15.80
C PHE A 152 2.15 -16.01 15.16
N ALA A 153 1.17 -16.55 15.88
CA ALA A 153 -0.25 -16.53 15.54
C ALA A 153 -1.02 -16.14 16.81
N GLU A 154 -1.43 -14.87 16.92
CA GLU A 154 -2.02 -14.32 18.16
C GLU A 154 -3.18 -15.17 18.66
N HIS A 155 -4.13 -15.50 17.77
CA HIS A 155 -5.30 -16.31 18.09
C HIS A 155 -5.16 -17.70 17.46
N GLY A 156 -4.63 -18.65 18.22
CA GLY A 156 -4.39 -20.02 17.76
C GLY A 156 -5.65 -20.68 17.16
N SER A 157 -6.81 -20.41 17.76
CA SER A 157 -8.10 -20.91 17.25
C SER A 157 -8.46 -20.40 15.85
N ALA A 158 -8.18 -19.13 15.55
CA ALA A 158 -8.47 -18.55 14.24
C ALA A 158 -7.59 -19.14 13.12
N PHE A 159 -6.34 -19.47 13.43
CA PHE A 159 -5.36 -20.02 12.48
C PHE A 159 -5.25 -21.54 12.55
N LYS A 160 -6.06 -22.21 13.36
CA LYS A 160 -6.00 -23.66 13.66
C LYS A 160 -5.82 -24.51 12.41
N ALA A 161 -6.65 -24.31 11.39
CA ALA A 161 -6.60 -25.11 10.17
C ALA A 161 -5.24 -25.04 9.47
N ALA A 162 -4.62 -23.86 9.35
CA ALA A 162 -3.29 -23.71 8.78
C ALA A 162 -2.20 -24.31 9.69
N LEU A 163 -2.27 -24.04 11.01
CA LEU A 163 -1.27 -24.49 11.97
C LEU A 163 -1.20 -26.02 12.10
N GLU A 164 -2.32 -26.73 11.88
CA GLU A 164 -2.39 -28.19 11.94
C GLU A 164 -2.08 -28.88 10.60
N ASN A 165 -2.35 -28.22 9.45
CA ASN A 165 -2.24 -28.84 8.13
C ASN A 165 -0.99 -28.45 7.34
N VAL A 166 -0.24 -27.42 7.79
CA VAL A 166 0.98 -26.97 7.12
C VAL A 166 2.21 -27.39 7.93
N ASN A 167 3.25 -27.82 7.25
CA ASN A 167 4.53 -28.16 7.87
C ASN A 167 5.37 -26.89 8.06
N PHE A 168 5.63 -26.50 9.31
CA PHE A 168 6.47 -25.37 9.70
C PHE A 168 7.90 -25.78 10.10
N GLY A 169 8.27 -27.04 9.86
CA GLY A 169 9.59 -27.57 10.21
C GLY A 169 9.81 -27.66 11.73
N ASP A 170 10.96 -27.18 12.18
CA ASP A 170 11.38 -27.18 13.57
C ASP A 170 11.03 -25.85 14.31
N ALA A 171 10.16 -25.03 13.75
CA ALA A 171 9.77 -23.74 14.34
C ALA A 171 9.11 -23.91 15.71
N VAL A 172 9.20 -22.88 16.55
CA VAL A 172 8.40 -22.71 17.78
C VAL A 172 7.21 -21.83 17.46
N LEU A 173 6.01 -22.25 17.86
CA LEU A 173 4.79 -21.44 17.77
C LEU A 173 4.58 -20.63 19.04
N ILE A 174 4.34 -19.33 18.88
CA ILE A 174 3.85 -18.43 19.94
C ILE A 174 2.39 -18.12 19.64
N THR A 175 1.47 -18.40 20.58
CA THR A 175 0.04 -18.14 20.43
C THR A 175 -0.60 -17.88 21.81
N ASP A 176 -1.81 -17.29 21.82
CA ASP A 176 -2.55 -16.99 23.07
C ASP A 176 -3.03 -18.26 23.79
N ASP A 177 -3.49 -19.26 23.05
CA ASP A 177 -3.95 -20.52 23.58
C ASP A 177 -3.40 -21.73 22.79
N PRO A 178 -2.21 -22.25 23.17
CA PRO A 178 -1.67 -23.44 22.54
C PRO A 178 -2.52 -24.71 22.76
N GLY A 179 -3.38 -24.73 23.78
CA GLY A 179 -4.21 -25.88 24.11
C GLY A 179 -5.38 -26.15 23.14
N VAL A 180 -5.74 -25.16 22.30
CA VAL A 180 -6.79 -25.35 21.26
C VAL A 180 -6.31 -26.15 20.05
N LEU A 181 -4.98 -26.33 19.89
CA LEU A 181 -4.37 -27.02 18.76
C LEU A 181 -4.31 -28.53 19.01
N GLY A 182 -4.60 -29.30 17.98
CA GLY A 182 -4.35 -30.71 17.93
C GLY A 182 -2.89 -31.03 17.55
N ARG A 183 -2.72 -31.99 16.64
CA ARG A 183 -1.38 -32.36 16.17
C ARG A 183 -0.81 -31.28 15.23
N THR A 184 0.35 -30.76 15.55
CA THR A 184 1.09 -29.79 14.73
C THR A 184 2.49 -30.29 14.39
N SER A 185 3.18 -29.62 13.45
CA SER A 185 4.59 -29.90 13.12
C SER A 185 5.57 -29.13 14.01
N PHE A 186 5.10 -28.20 14.81
CA PHE A 186 5.98 -27.35 15.63
C PHE A 186 6.78 -28.15 16.65
N ARG A 187 8.06 -27.79 16.83
CA ARG A 187 8.91 -28.35 17.88
C ARG A 187 8.32 -28.12 19.27
N GLN A 188 7.69 -26.95 19.46
CA GLN A 188 7.07 -26.52 20.72
C GLN A 188 5.99 -25.49 20.42
N CYS A 189 4.93 -25.48 21.22
CA CYS A 189 3.93 -24.42 21.27
C CYS A 189 4.01 -23.75 22.66
N VAL A 190 4.17 -22.43 22.66
CA VAL A 190 4.28 -21.63 23.89
C VAL A 190 3.19 -20.58 23.96
N SER A 191 2.75 -20.26 25.17
CA SER A 191 1.75 -19.20 25.33
C SER A 191 2.42 -17.83 25.19
N THR A 192 1.69 -16.88 24.62
CA THR A 192 2.14 -15.49 24.57
C THR A 192 2.36 -14.91 25.96
N ALA A 193 1.56 -15.34 26.96
CA ALA A 193 1.69 -14.90 28.34
C ALA A 193 3.06 -15.29 28.91
N ASP A 194 3.52 -16.52 28.65
CA ASP A 194 4.84 -16.98 29.12
C ASP A 194 5.98 -16.19 28.46
N VAL A 195 5.86 -15.91 27.15
CA VAL A 195 6.88 -15.15 26.41
C VAL A 195 6.99 -13.71 26.92
N VAL A 196 5.89 -13.03 27.17
CA VAL A 196 5.89 -11.65 27.69
C VAL A 196 6.22 -11.54 29.17
N ALA A 197 6.21 -12.66 29.90
CA ALA A 197 6.64 -12.73 31.29
C ALA A 197 8.16 -12.92 31.45
N THR A 198 8.91 -13.14 30.36
CA THR A 198 10.37 -13.32 30.39
C THR A 198 11.06 -12.06 30.90
N ALA A 199 11.95 -12.20 31.86
CA ALA A 199 12.69 -11.07 32.41
C ALA A 199 13.72 -10.54 31.38
N ALA A 200 13.59 -9.28 31.02
CA ALA A 200 14.58 -8.62 30.17
C ALA A 200 15.82 -8.23 31.00
N GLY A 201 17.01 -8.61 30.51
CA GLY A 201 18.30 -8.31 31.14
C GLY A 201 19.24 -7.55 30.21
N GLU A 202 20.50 -7.39 30.65
CA GLU A 202 21.56 -6.68 29.91
C GLU A 202 21.84 -7.25 28.51
N GLY A 203 21.54 -8.54 28.27
CA GLY A 203 21.69 -9.17 26.98
C GLY A 203 20.80 -8.52 25.89
N VAL A 204 19.63 -8.03 26.26
CA VAL A 204 18.74 -7.30 25.33
C VAL A 204 19.33 -5.94 24.99
N ASP A 205 19.89 -5.23 25.96
CA ASP A 205 20.55 -3.94 25.74
C ASP A 205 21.80 -4.07 24.87
N ALA A 206 22.57 -5.13 25.10
CA ALA A 206 23.73 -5.44 24.26
C ALA A 206 23.30 -5.75 22.81
N SER A 207 22.23 -6.54 22.62
CA SER A 207 21.69 -6.86 21.32
C SER A 207 21.20 -5.61 20.58
N ILE A 208 20.42 -4.74 21.24
CA ILE A 208 19.91 -3.49 20.64
C ILE A 208 21.07 -2.57 20.23
N ARG A 209 22.10 -2.41 21.08
CA ARG A 209 23.27 -1.58 20.75
C ARG A 209 24.13 -2.14 19.62
N ALA A 210 24.10 -3.44 19.41
CA ALA A 210 24.84 -4.11 18.35
C ALA A 210 24.14 -4.06 16.97
N ILE A 211 22.90 -3.55 16.89
CA ILE A 211 22.18 -3.38 15.61
C ILE A 211 22.97 -2.43 14.71
N THR A 212 23.25 -2.88 13.48
CA THR A 212 23.91 -2.07 12.45
C THR A 212 22.89 -1.53 11.44
N PRO A 213 23.16 -0.39 10.78
CA PRO A 213 22.23 0.20 9.83
C PRO A 213 21.81 -0.73 8.67
N ASP A 214 22.74 -1.54 8.18
CA ASP A 214 22.53 -2.39 6.98
C ASP A 214 22.07 -3.81 7.33
N GLU A 215 21.82 -4.08 8.60
CA GLU A 215 21.32 -5.38 9.06
C GLU A 215 19.87 -5.61 8.59
N PRO A 216 19.54 -6.78 7.99
CA PRO A 216 18.17 -7.15 7.67
C PRO A 216 17.29 -7.15 8.91
N THR A 217 16.14 -6.50 8.83
CA THR A 217 15.24 -6.36 9.98
C THR A 217 13.81 -6.79 9.68
N LEU A 218 13.37 -6.66 8.42
CA LEU A 218 12.10 -7.17 7.92
C LEU A 218 12.28 -7.86 6.58
N TYR A 219 11.51 -8.91 6.39
CA TYR A 219 11.25 -9.51 5.09
C TYR A 219 9.80 -9.17 4.71
N MET A 220 9.63 -8.20 3.80
CA MET A 220 8.31 -7.78 3.37
C MET A 220 7.98 -8.41 2.03
N LEU A 221 6.80 -9.07 1.96
CA LEU A 221 6.41 -9.76 0.75
C LEU A 221 5.86 -8.79 -0.30
N THR A 222 6.25 -9.00 -1.55
CA THR A 222 5.67 -8.34 -2.72
C THR A 222 5.00 -9.37 -3.61
N SER A 223 3.80 -9.06 -4.09
CA SER A 223 3.15 -9.83 -5.15
C SER A 223 3.85 -9.49 -6.47
N GLY A 224 4.96 -10.18 -6.76
CA GLY A 224 5.63 -10.04 -8.05
C GLY A 224 4.66 -10.25 -9.22
N SER A 225 5.02 -9.76 -10.41
CA SER A 225 4.30 -9.99 -11.67
C SER A 225 4.20 -11.49 -12.03
N THR A 226 4.96 -12.33 -11.34
CA THR A 226 4.96 -13.81 -11.42
C THR A 226 4.32 -14.38 -10.17
N SER A 227 3.46 -15.33 -10.26
CA SER A 227 2.55 -15.98 -9.33
C SER A 227 2.93 -16.17 -7.85
N LEU A 228 4.21 -16.19 -7.47
CA LEU A 228 4.66 -16.41 -6.08
C LEU A 228 5.32 -15.16 -5.48
N PRO A 229 5.09 -14.84 -4.19
CA PRO A 229 5.64 -13.66 -3.56
C PRO A 229 7.17 -13.76 -3.39
N LYS A 230 7.87 -12.63 -3.57
CA LYS A 230 9.28 -12.44 -3.23
C LYS A 230 9.39 -11.73 -1.89
N ALA A 231 10.45 -12.02 -1.13
CA ALA A 231 10.74 -11.36 0.13
C ALA A 231 11.77 -10.23 -0.11
N VAL A 232 11.31 -9.00 -0.01
CA VAL A 232 12.17 -7.81 -0.05
C VAL A 232 12.90 -7.69 1.27
N ILE A 233 14.22 -7.57 1.23
CA ILE A 233 15.04 -7.31 2.40
C ILE A 233 14.90 -5.83 2.78
N GLN A 234 14.40 -5.55 3.98
CA GLN A 234 14.38 -4.20 4.54
C GLN A 234 15.35 -4.11 5.72
N THR A 235 16.25 -3.12 5.67
CA THR A 235 17.27 -2.88 6.69
C THR A 235 16.83 -1.77 7.65
N GLN A 236 17.53 -1.64 8.77
CA GLN A 236 17.33 -0.54 9.72
C GLN A 236 17.51 0.83 9.02
N ARG A 237 18.54 0.96 8.16
CA ARG A 237 18.82 2.17 7.37
C ARG A 237 17.63 2.53 6.48
N MET A 238 17.09 1.55 5.73
CA MET A 238 15.95 1.77 4.83
C MET A 238 14.75 2.34 5.59
N LEU A 239 14.36 1.67 6.67
CA LEU A 239 13.20 2.05 7.48
C LEU A 239 13.40 3.43 8.10
N ALA A 240 14.52 3.63 8.78
CA ALA A 240 14.81 4.88 9.48
C ALA A 240 14.90 6.08 8.53
N SER A 241 15.57 5.91 7.37
CA SER A 241 15.69 6.97 6.37
C SER A 241 14.33 7.36 5.79
N ASN A 242 13.49 6.36 5.47
CA ASN A 242 12.16 6.62 4.92
C ASN A 242 11.25 7.29 5.98
N LEU A 243 11.33 6.88 7.25
CA LEU A 243 10.60 7.54 8.35
C LEU A 243 11.08 8.98 8.58
N ALA A 244 12.39 9.22 8.50
CA ALA A 244 12.97 10.56 8.63
C ALA A 244 12.51 11.48 7.49
N GLN A 245 12.48 10.98 6.23
CA GLN A 245 11.94 11.70 5.08
C GLN A 245 10.51 12.17 5.31
N GLY A 246 9.61 11.25 5.63
CA GLY A 246 8.20 11.57 5.83
C GLY A 246 7.98 12.51 6.99
N ARG A 247 8.68 12.32 8.12
CA ARG A 247 8.63 13.23 9.26
C ARG A 247 9.11 14.63 8.90
N GLN A 248 10.22 14.73 8.15
CA GLN A 248 10.79 16.00 7.71
C GLN A 248 9.86 16.76 6.77
N VAL A 249 9.20 16.05 5.86
CA VAL A 249 8.39 16.66 4.79
C VAL A 249 6.93 16.84 5.21
N LEU A 250 6.31 15.83 5.81
CA LEU A 250 4.87 15.81 6.08
C LEU A 250 4.53 15.98 7.56
N GLY A 251 5.44 15.62 8.47
CA GLY A 251 5.16 15.43 9.88
C GLY A 251 4.56 16.65 10.58
N ALA A 252 5.04 17.85 10.29
CA ALA A 252 4.52 19.09 10.87
C ALA A 252 3.08 19.39 10.42
N THR A 253 2.78 19.25 9.13
CA THR A 253 1.44 19.43 8.57
C THR A 253 0.49 18.32 9.03
N ALA A 254 0.93 17.08 8.97
CA ALA A 254 0.14 15.90 9.35
C ALA A 254 -0.14 15.82 10.86
N GLY A 255 0.72 16.41 11.68
CA GLY A 255 0.61 16.30 13.14
C GLY A 255 0.77 14.86 13.61
N TRP A 256 1.76 14.13 13.09
CA TRP A 256 2.00 12.72 13.45
C TRP A 256 2.34 12.48 14.92
N GLY A 257 2.68 13.51 15.68
CA GLY A 257 2.81 13.46 17.14
C GLY A 257 1.47 13.42 17.89
N ASP A 258 0.34 13.49 17.20
CA ASP A 258 -1.02 13.46 17.74
C ASP A 258 -1.68 12.07 17.55
N ARG A 259 -3.01 12.04 17.41
CA ARG A 259 -3.80 10.82 17.19
C ARG A 259 -3.91 10.50 15.70
N MET A 260 -3.71 9.23 15.37
CA MET A 260 -3.90 8.68 14.02
C MET A 260 -4.86 7.51 14.08
N LEU A 261 -5.68 7.35 13.06
CA LEU A 261 -6.55 6.19 12.84
C LEU A 261 -6.10 5.51 11.55
N ASP A 262 -5.74 4.22 11.60
CA ASP A 262 -5.30 3.49 10.41
C ASP A 262 -5.69 2.02 10.47
N TRP A 263 -6.20 1.52 9.35
CA TRP A 263 -6.57 0.11 9.14
C TRP A 263 -5.54 -0.64 8.27
N LEU A 264 -4.63 0.06 7.61
CA LEU A 264 -3.72 -0.55 6.62
C LEU A 264 -2.97 -1.74 7.21
N PRO A 265 -2.95 -2.89 6.52
CA PRO A 265 -2.31 -4.10 7.03
C PRO A 265 -0.81 -3.90 7.27
N TRP A 266 -0.32 -4.35 8.42
CA TRP A 266 1.12 -4.28 8.75
C TRP A 266 1.97 -5.35 8.05
N SER A 267 1.33 -6.25 7.34
CA SER A 267 1.97 -7.13 6.34
C SER A 267 2.32 -6.39 5.04
N HIS A 268 1.87 -5.13 4.88
CA HIS A 268 2.23 -4.22 3.81
C HIS A 268 3.00 -3.01 4.32
N VAL A 269 3.90 -2.49 3.48
CA VAL A 269 4.78 -1.37 3.83
C VAL A 269 4.04 -0.11 4.23
N SER A 270 2.87 0.18 3.66
CA SER A 270 2.08 1.37 4.02
C SER A 270 1.62 1.35 5.47
N GLY A 271 0.98 0.26 5.93
CA GLY A 271 0.56 0.12 7.33
C GLY A 271 1.75 -0.04 8.29
N ALA A 272 2.78 -0.78 7.87
CA ALA A 272 4.02 -0.88 8.64
C ALA A 272 4.68 0.49 8.83
N TYR A 273 4.68 1.33 7.78
CA TYR A 273 5.19 2.69 7.81
C TYR A 273 4.38 3.59 8.74
N THR A 274 3.04 3.60 8.64
CA THR A 274 2.17 4.43 9.50
C THR A 274 2.43 4.14 10.99
N LYS A 275 2.51 2.86 11.36
CA LYS A 275 2.81 2.45 12.74
C LYS A 275 4.17 2.96 13.21
N MET A 276 5.23 2.74 12.43
CA MET A 276 6.58 3.17 12.80
C MET A 276 6.73 4.70 12.72
N GLY A 277 6.06 5.36 11.79
CA GLY A 277 6.01 6.83 11.70
C GLY A 277 5.37 7.46 12.94
N THR A 278 4.31 6.84 13.46
CA THR A 278 3.71 7.24 14.74
C THR A 278 4.70 7.09 15.90
N LEU A 279 5.44 5.96 15.95
CA LEU A 279 6.50 5.74 16.95
C LEU A 279 7.54 6.88 16.91
N THR A 280 8.15 7.11 15.75
CA THR A 280 9.26 8.07 15.62
C THR A 280 8.82 9.51 15.81
N SER A 281 7.54 9.82 15.63
CA SER A 281 6.94 11.13 15.86
C SER A 281 6.37 11.31 17.27
N GLY A 282 6.35 10.26 18.10
CA GLY A 282 5.81 10.29 19.46
C GLY A 282 4.29 10.42 19.51
N GLY A 283 3.57 9.97 18.48
CA GLY A 283 2.11 10.00 18.38
C GLY A 283 1.41 8.79 19.00
N SER A 284 0.09 8.72 18.77
CA SER A 284 -0.77 7.61 19.20
C SER A 284 -1.52 7.05 18.00
N LEU A 285 -1.39 5.76 17.70
CA LEU A 285 -2.09 5.09 16.61
C LEU A 285 -3.25 4.25 17.17
N PHE A 286 -4.45 4.55 16.69
CA PHE A 286 -5.67 3.79 16.93
C PHE A 286 -5.85 2.80 15.77
N ILE A 287 -5.82 1.51 16.08
CA ILE A 287 -5.92 0.44 15.10
C ILE A 287 -7.38 0.30 14.69
N ASP A 288 -7.69 0.68 13.44
CA ASP A 288 -9.05 0.59 12.92
C ASP A 288 -9.38 -0.85 12.48
N GLY A 289 -10.48 -1.39 13.02
CA GLY A 289 -11.02 -2.68 12.60
C GLY A 289 -11.80 -2.62 11.28
N GLY A 290 -12.19 -1.41 10.87
CA GLY A 290 -12.89 -1.17 9.61
C GLY A 290 -12.02 -1.44 8.37
N ARG A 291 -12.68 -1.59 7.24
CA ARG A 291 -12.04 -1.82 5.92
C ARG A 291 -12.87 -1.12 4.84
N PRO A 292 -12.27 -0.63 3.74
CA PRO A 292 -13.01 -0.05 2.62
C PRO A 292 -13.71 -1.13 1.79
N MET A 293 -14.65 -1.81 2.43
CA MET A 293 -15.48 -2.88 1.87
C MET A 293 -16.92 -2.73 2.39
N PRO A 294 -17.92 -3.09 1.59
CA PRO A 294 -19.32 -3.07 2.02
C PRO A 294 -19.52 -3.85 3.35
N GLY A 295 -20.23 -3.25 4.30
CA GLY A 295 -20.50 -3.82 5.62
C GLY A 295 -19.34 -3.82 6.61
N ARG A 296 -18.13 -3.36 6.18
CA ARG A 296 -16.95 -3.26 7.06
C ARG A 296 -16.48 -1.83 7.27
N PHE A 297 -16.97 -0.87 6.48
CA PHE A 297 -16.52 0.52 6.53
C PHE A 297 -17.22 1.34 7.62
N ASP A 298 -18.37 0.89 8.10
CA ASP A 298 -19.15 1.58 9.14
C ASP A 298 -18.37 1.74 10.44
N GLU A 299 -17.49 0.79 10.76
CA GLU A 299 -16.59 0.89 11.91
C GLU A 299 -15.60 2.04 11.76
N THR A 300 -14.99 2.20 10.57
CA THR A 300 -14.13 3.35 10.26
C THR A 300 -14.88 4.66 10.43
N LEU A 301 -16.13 4.76 9.94
CA LEU A 301 -16.95 5.96 10.05
C LEU A 301 -17.27 6.31 11.51
N ALA A 302 -17.59 5.30 12.32
CA ALA A 302 -17.83 5.47 13.77
C ALA A 302 -16.55 5.95 14.49
N ASN A 303 -15.41 5.34 14.20
CA ASN A 303 -14.12 5.73 14.77
C ASN A 303 -13.70 7.16 14.35
N LEU A 304 -13.99 7.57 13.11
CA LEU A 304 -13.73 8.94 12.64
C LEU A 304 -14.57 10.00 13.36
N LYS A 305 -15.79 9.68 13.77
CA LYS A 305 -16.62 10.56 14.60
C LYS A 305 -16.05 10.77 16.02
N GLU A 306 -15.38 9.73 16.55
CA GLU A 306 -14.80 9.77 17.90
C GLU A 306 -13.43 10.45 17.92
N LEU A 307 -12.54 10.12 16.98
CA LEU A 307 -11.13 10.49 17.05
C LEU A 307 -10.77 11.79 16.34
N THR A 308 -11.54 12.22 15.36
CA THR A 308 -11.34 13.47 14.59
C THR A 308 -9.87 13.75 14.25
N PRO A 309 -9.21 12.91 13.42
CA PRO A 309 -7.77 12.98 13.20
C PRO A 309 -7.35 14.22 12.40
N LYS A 310 -6.11 14.68 12.62
CA LYS A 310 -5.47 15.74 11.80
C LYS A 310 -4.93 15.22 10.48
N PHE A 311 -4.60 13.93 10.42
CA PHE A 311 -4.08 13.21 9.28
C PHE A 311 -4.92 11.97 9.03
N PHE A 312 -5.27 11.75 7.77
CA PHE A 312 -5.99 10.55 7.36
C PHE A 312 -5.35 9.93 6.14
N VAL A 313 -5.09 8.64 6.21
CA VAL A 313 -4.53 7.85 5.11
C VAL A 313 -5.54 6.81 4.64
N ASN A 314 -5.71 6.69 3.34
CA ASN A 314 -6.54 5.63 2.76
C ASN A 314 -6.13 5.32 1.32
N VAL A 315 -6.71 4.25 0.79
CA VAL A 315 -6.67 3.93 -0.63
C VAL A 315 -7.80 4.68 -1.37
N PRO A 316 -7.72 4.86 -2.70
CA PRO A 316 -8.75 5.61 -3.45
C PRO A 316 -10.17 5.06 -3.27
N SER A 317 -10.35 3.74 -3.22
CA SER A 317 -11.67 3.13 -2.97
C SER A 317 -12.23 3.49 -1.58
N GLY A 318 -11.36 3.58 -0.57
CA GLY A 318 -11.76 4.03 0.77
C GLY A 318 -12.14 5.51 0.80
N TYR A 319 -11.45 6.35 0.03
CA TYR A 319 -11.86 7.76 -0.14
C TYR A 319 -13.20 7.89 -0.86
N ALA A 320 -13.48 7.05 -1.87
CA ALA A 320 -14.78 7.06 -2.53
C ALA A 320 -15.93 6.73 -1.56
N MET A 321 -15.77 5.66 -0.78
CA MET A 321 -16.75 5.27 0.25
C MET A 321 -16.90 6.35 1.33
N LEU A 322 -15.80 6.99 1.73
CA LEU A 322 -15.83 8.07 2.70
C LEU A 322 -16.57 9.30 2.14
N ALA A 323 -16.33 9.68 0.88
CA ALA A 323 -17.04 10.78 0.24
C ALA A 323 -18.56 10.55 0.23
N ASP A 324 -19.00 9.32 -0.11
CA ASP A 324 -20.41 8.94 -0.06
C ASP A 324 -21.01 9.06 1.34
N ALA A 325 -20.25 8.71 2.37
CA ALA A 325 -20.69 8.84 3.76
C ALA A 325 -20.74 10.31 4.22
N LEU A 326 -19.72 11.11 3.85
CA LEU A 326 -19.65 12.54 4.20
C LEU A 326 -20.79 13.36 3.55
N GLU A 327 -21.26 12.97 2.37
CA GLU A 327 -22.42 13.63 1.74
C GLU A 327 -23.73 13.34 2.47
N ARG A 328 -23.87 12.13 3.03
CA ARG A 328 -25.12 11.69 3.70
C ARG A 328 -25.16 12.04 5.19
N ASP A 329 -24.02 12.17 5.85
CA ASP A 329 -23.92 12.37 7.28
C ASP A 329 -23.21 13.70 7.58
N ALA A 330 -24.02 14.75 7.88
CA ALA A 330 -23.52 16.09 8.17
C ALA A 330 -22.70 16.17 9.47
N GLU A 331 -23.02 15.32 10.48
CA GLU A 331 -22.26 15.25 11.73
C GLU A 331 -20.86 14.70 11.47
N LEU A 332 -20.78 13.56 10.78
CA LEU A 332 -19.51 12.95 10.38
C LEU A 332 -18.68 13.93 9.57
N ARG A 333 -19.29 14.59 8.57
CA ARG A 333 -18.63 15.55 7.70
C ARG A 333 -18.02 16.71 8.51
N THR A 334 -18.78 17.28 9.41
CA THR A 334 -18.32 18.38 10.28
C THR A 334 -17.15 17.92 11.15
N LYS A 335 -17.28 16.78 11.81
CA LYS A 335 -16.23 16.21 12.67
C LYS A 335 -14.97 15.86 11.90
N PHE A 336 -15.13 15.23 10.74
CA PHE A 336 -14.00 14.81 9.89
C PHE A 336 -13.17 16.01 9.42
N PHE A 337 -13.81 17.04 8.87
CA PHE A 337 -13.10 18.20 8.37
C PHE A 337 -12.67 19.19 9.45
N ALA A 338 -13.21 19.15 10.67
CA ALA A 338 -12.87 20.10 11.73
C ALA A 338 -11.36 20.18 11.98
N ASN A 339 -10.71 19.05 12.22
CA ASN A 339 -9.28 18.99 12.55
C ASN A 339 -8.39 18.53 11.39
N LEU A 340 -8.95 17.95 10.34
CA LEU A 340 -8.17 17.41 9.22
C LEU A 340 -7.33 18.50 8.56
N ARG A 341 -6.03 18.28 8.42
CA ARG A 341 -5.07 19.17 7.75
C ARG A 341 -4.50 18.53 6.50
N LEU A 342 -4.24 17.23 6.56
CA LEU A 342 -3.58 16.49 5.51
C LEU A 342 -4.30 15.14 5.27
N ALA A 343 -4.60 14.86 4.02
CA ALA A 343 -5.05 13.57 3.56
C ALA A 343 -3.97 12.93 2.68
N LEU A 344 -3.72 11.62 2.84
CA LEU A 344 -2.76 10.88 2.04
C LEU A 344 -3.45 9.74 1.31
N TYR A 345 -3.22 9.64 0.01
CA TYR A 345 -3.63 8.48 -0.77
C TYR A 345 -2.41 7.67 -1.20
N GLY A 346 -2.57 6.36 -1.28
CA GLY A 346 -1.51 5.46 -1.71
C GLY A 346 -2.05 4.13 -2.20
N GLY A 347 -1.17 3.30 -2.74
CA GLY A 347 -1.50 1.97 -3.28
C GLY A 347 -2.11 2.00 -4.69
N ALA A 348 -2.71 3.13 -5.12
CA ALA A 348 -3.19 3.42 -6.47
C ALA A 348 -3.28 4.93 -6.68
N GLY A 349 -3.43 5.38 -7.93
CA GLY A 349 -3.69 6.79 -8.26
C GLY A 349 -5.07 7.24 -7.78
N LEU A 350 -5.16 8.45 -7.21
CA LEU A 350 -6.43 9.08 -6.86
C LEU A 350 -7.04 9.71 -8.12
N PRO A 351 -8.29 9.39 -8.50
CA PRO A 351 -8.94 10.07 -9.62
C PRO A 351 -9.17 11.57 -9.31
N GLN A 352 -8.84 12.46 -10.26
CA GLN A 352 -9.07 13.90 -10.10
C GLN A 352 -10.52 14.24 -9.72
N PRO A 353 -11.57 13.64 -10.31
CA PRO A 353 -12.95 13.92 -9.90
C PRO A 353 -13.24 13.60 -8.43
N LEU A 354 -12.59 12.57 -7.87
CA LEU A 354 -12.72 12.24 -6.44
C LEU A 354 -12.03 13.27 -5.55
N TYR A 355 -10.83 13.72 -5.96
CA TYR A 355 -10.15 14.84 -5.31
C TYR A 355 -11.03 16.09 -5.29
N ASP A 356 -11.60 16.48 -6.46
CA ASP A 356 -12.44 17.68 -6.58
C ASP A 356 -13.70 17.58 -5.71
N ARG A 357 -14.30 16.38 -5.63
CA ARG A 357 -15.44 16.09 -4.76
C ARG A 357 -15.10 16.32 -3.28
N PHE A 358 -13.94 15.85 -2.82
CA PHE A 358 -13.47 16.05 -1.45
C PHE A 358 -13.21 17.53 -1.16
N GLN A 359 -12.59 18.25 -2.10
CA GLN A 359 -12.35 19.69 -1.95
C GLN A 359 -13.64 20.48 -1.82
N ARG A 360 -14.66 20.15 -2.65
CA ARG A 360 -15.99 20.77 -2.53
C ARG A 360 -16.59 20.55 -1.14
N LEU A 361 -16.63 19.31 -0.65
CA LEU A 361 -17.15 18.99 0.68
C LEU A 361 -16.39 19.71 1.80
N ALA A 362 -15.07 19.81 1.71
CA ALA A 362 -14.27 20.53 2.69
C ALA A 362 -14.59 22.02 2.68
N VAL A 363 -14.65 22.67 1.51
CA VAL A 363 -14.96 24.10 1.37
C VAL A 363 -16.37 24.39 1.88
N GLU A 364 -17.37 23.60 1.52
CA GLU A 364 -18.75 23.73 2.02
C GLU A 364 -18.83 23.61 3.56
N THR A 365 -17.93 22.83 4.17
CA THR A 365 -18.00 22.54 5.61
C THR A 365 -17.16 23.50 6.45
N VAL A 366 -15.93 23.80 6.03
CA VAL A 366 -14.95 24.58 6.83
C VAL A 366 -14.41 25.81 6.11
N GLY A 367 -14.93 26.14 4.91
CA GLY A 367 -14.52 27.30 4.13
C GLY A 367 -13.11 27.23 3.54
N LYS A 368 -12.42 26.09 3.67
CA LYS A 368 -11.04 25.90 3.23
C LYS A 368 -10.86 24.53 2.57
N ARG A 369 -9.89 24.44 1.66
CA ARG A 369 -9.47 23.18 1.06
C ARG A 369 -8.58 22.38 2.03
N ILE A 370 -8.56 21.06 1.86
CA ILE A 370 -7.67 20.13 2.58
C ILE A 370 -6.53 19.76 1.64
N PHE A 371 -5.31 19.77 2.16
CA PHE A 371 -4.17 19.33 1.37
C PHE A 371 -4.18 17.80 1.19
N PHE A 372 -4.07 17.36 -0.06
CA PHE A 372 -3.88 15.95 -0.40
C PHE A 372 -2.44 15.70 -0.83
N THR A 373 -1.82 14.71 -0.21
CA THR A 373 -0.50 14.20 -0.61
C THR A 373 -0.61 12.76 -1.08
N THR A 374 0.44 12.27 -1.67
CA THR A 374 0.61 10.86 -2.05
C THR A 374 1.78 10.24 -1.29
N GLY A 375 1.80 8.91 -1.23
CA GLY A 375 2.97 8.13 -0.82
C GLY A 375 3.37 7.22 -1.98
N TYR A 376 3.97 7.77 -3.05
CA TYR A 376 4.49 6.94 -4.15
C TYR A 376 5.77 6.23 -3.72
N GLY A 377 5.76 4.91 -3.91
CA GLY A 377 6.85 4.01 -3.58
C GLY A 377 6.39 2.56 -3.64
N ALA A 378 7.27 1.67 -3.27
CA ALA A 378 7.08 0.23 -3.33
C ALA A 378 7.63 -0.43 -2.05
N THR A 379 7.52 -1.75 -1.96
CA THR A 379 8.15 -2.53 -0.89
C THR A 379 9.66 -2.36 -0.91
N GLU A 380 10.22 -2.23 -2.10
CA GLU A 380 11.63 -2.05 -2.38
C GLU A 380 12.17 -0.65 -1.99
N THR A 381 11.29 0.30 -1.71
CA THR A 381 11.65 1.66 -1.26
C THR A 381 11.29 1.90 0.22
N ALA A 382 11.22 0.84 1.02
CA ALA A 382 10.69 0.79 2.38
C ALA A 382 9.19 1.13 2.46
N SER A 383 8.75 2.25 1.86
CA SER A 383 7.36 2.68 1.66
C SER A 383 7.34 3.83 0.65
N GLY A 384 6.41 4.80 0.78
CA GLY A 384 6.39 6.01 -0.04
C GLY A 384 7.68 6.82 0.15
N CYS A 385 8.36 7.15 -0.95
CA CYS A 385 9.60 7.93 -0.97
C CYS A 385 9.49 9.20 -1.85
N MET A 386 8.37 9.36 -2.56
CA MET A 386 7.97 10.59 -3.23
C MET A 386 6.61 11.04 -2.69
N ALA A 387 6.38 12.34 -2.63
CA ALA A 387 5.19 12.94 -2.08
C ALA A 387 4.83 14.25 -2.77
N ILE A 388 3.57 14.69 -2.63
CA ILE A 388 3.15 16.05 -2.95
C ILE A 388 3.30 16.88 -1.67
N TYR A 389 4.25 17.81 -1.65
CA TYR A 389 4.52 18.71 -0.52
C TYR A 389 4.79 20.15 -1.01
N PHE A 390 4.10 20.52 -2.06
CA PHE A 390 4.08 21.82 -2.69
C PHE A 390 2.63 22.16 -3.10
N PRO A 391 2.25 23.43 -3.20
CA PRO A 391 0.90 23.82 -3.56
C PRO A 391 0.52 23.32 -4.96
N THR A 392 -0.53 22.50 -5.04
CA THR A 392 -1.09 22.00 -6.30
C THR A 392 -2.56 21.64 -6.14
N GLU A 393 -3.31 21.71 -7.24
CA GLU A 393 -4.68 21.23 -7.36
C GLU A 393 -4.75 19.90 -8.12
N GLU A 394 -3.61 19.39 -8.56
CA GLU A 394 -3.50 18.17 -9.35
C GLU A 394 -3.05 16.99 -8.50
N VAL A 395 -3.64 15.83 -8.78
CA VAL A 395 -3.17 14.56 -8.24
C VAL A 395 -1.96 14.06 -9.02
N GLY A 396 -1.12 13.22 -8.39
CA GLY A 396 0.08 12.70 -9.05
C GLY A 396 0.89 11.82 -8.12
N ILE A 397 2.16 11.60 -8.48
CA ILE A 397 3.14 10.88 -7.65
C ILE A 397 4.11 11.83 -6.93
N GLY A 398 3.96 13.14 -7.13
CA GLY A 398 4.71 14.17 -6.43
C GLY A 398 6.16 14.31 -6.88
N LEU A 399 7.03 14.64 -5.94
CA LEU A 399 8.46 14.85 -6.10
C LEU A 399 9.25 13.96 -5.14
N PRO A 400 10.52 13.64 -5.42
CA PRO A 400 11.37 12.90 -4.48
C PRO A 400 11.50 13.66 -3.16
N MET A 401 11.42 12.92 -2.05
CA MET A 401 11.68 13.47 -0.72
C MET A 401 13.20 13.51 -0.43
N PRO A 402 13.66 14.31 0.56
CA PRO A 402 15.07 14.42 0.90
C PRO A 402 15.81 13.07 1.02
N GLY A 403 17.02 13.01 0.46
CA GLY A 403 17.84 11.79 0.43
C GLY A 403 17.53 10.82 -0.73
N LEU A 404 16.46 11.07 -1.50
CA LEU A 404 16.15 10.31 -2.71
C LEU A 404 16.63 11.05 -3.96
N THR A 405 17.30 10.37 -4.87
CA THR A 405 17.58 10.85 -6.22
C THR A 405 16.70 10.13 -7.23
N LEU A 406 15.99 10.90 -8.02
CA LEU A 406 15.13 10.44 -9.11
C LEU A 406 15.90 10.50 -10.43
N LYS A 407 15.86 9.43 -11.22
CA LYS A 407 16.37 9.37 -12.60
C LYS A 407 15.19 9.04 -13.51
N LEU A 408 14.92 9.93 -14.44
CA LEU A 408 13.87 9.81 -15.45
C LEU A 408 14.53 9.46 -16.79
N VAL A 409 14.34 8.24 -17.26
CA VAL A 409 14.91 7.76 -18.52
C VAL A 409 13.85 7.84 -19.62
N PRO A 410 14.10 8.52 -20.75
CA PRO A 410 13.14 8.65 -21.83
C PRO A 410 12.62 7.28 -22.30
N ASN A 411 11.31 7.18 -22.46
CA ASN A 411 10.62 6.00 -22.97
C ASN A 411 9.40 6.44 -23.77
N ALA A 412 9.56 6.59 -25.10
CA ALA A 412 8.57 7.15 -26.00
C ALA A 412 8.13 8.57 -25.57
N ASP A 413 6.85 8.76 -25.24
CA ASP A 413 6.26 10.04 -24.82
C ASP A 413 6.28 10.28 -23.29
N ARG A 414 7.00 9.44 -22.54
CA ARG A 414 7.07 9.43 -21.07
C ARG A 414 8.45 9.05 -20.58
N TYR A 415 8.62 8.87 -19.27
CA TYR A 415 9.88 8.51 -18.64
C TYR A 415 9.74 7.27 -17.78
N GLU A 416 10.69 6.33 -17.86
CA GLU A 416 10.87 5.29 -16.86
C GLU A 416 11.40 5.92 -15.57
N VAL A 417 10.78 5.58 -14.44
CA VAL A 417 11.16 6.07 -13.12
C VAL A 417 12.20 5.14 -12.51
N ARG A 418 13.38 5.68 -12.17
CA ARG A 418 14.42 4.97 -11.42
C ARG A 418 14.82 5.77 -10.19
N LEU A 419 15.15 5.07 -9.10
CA LEU A 419 15.31 5.68 -7.79
C LEU A 419 16.64 5.24 -7.13
N LYS A 420 17.31 6.17 -6.42
CA LYS A 420 18.52 5.88 -5.65
C LYS A 420 18.49 6.63 -4.33
N GLY A 421 18.76 5.93 -3.23
CA GLY A 421 18.79 6.53 -1.90
C GLY A 421 18.90 5.49 -0.79
N PRO A 422 19.08 5.91 0.47
CA PRO A 422 19.29 5.01 1.60
C PRO A 422 18.06 4.17 1.98
N MET A 423 16.86 4.51 1.44
CA MET A 423 15.62 3.76 1.63
C MET A 423 15.41 2.66 0.59
N ILE A 424 16.32 2.50 -0.38
CA ILE A 424 16.22 1.46 -1.42
C ILE A 424 16.77 0.14 -0.89
N THR A 425 16.06 -0.96 -1.16
CA THR A 425 16.45 -2.31 -0.75
C THR A 425 17.79 -2.75 -1.34
N PRO A 426 18.58 -3.54 -0.62
CA PRO A 426 19.73 -4.22 -1.21
C PRO A 426 19.33 -5.37 -2.16
N GLY A 427 18.06 -5.85 -2.12
CA GLY A 427 17.60 -6.94 -2.98
C GLY A 427 16.49 -7.80 -2.35
N TYR A 428 16.28 -8.95 -2.98
CA TYR A 428 15.35 -9.98 -2.51
C TYR A 428 16.11 -11.11 -1.81
N LEU A 429 15.47 -11.71 -0.81
CA LEU A 429 16.01 -12.85 -0.08
C LEU A 429 16.19 -14.06 -1.04
N HIS A 430 17.36 -14.66 -1.05
CA HIS A 430 17.75 -15.81 -1.88
C HIS A 430 17.57 -15.61 -3.41
N ALA A 431 17.65 -14.37 -3.89
CA ALA A 431 17.53 -14.05 -5.30
C ALA A 431 18.88 -13.58 -5.89
N GLU A 432 19.90 -14.43 -5.75
CA GLU A 432 21.21 -14.19 -6.36
C GLU A 432 21.07 -14.07 -7.89
N GLY A 433 21.64 -13.02 -8.48
CA GLY A 433 21.52 -12.72 -9.92
C GLY A 433 20.32 -11.86 -10.32
N GLU A 434 19.35 -11.58 -9.44
CA GLU A 434 18.29 -10.60 -9.75
C GLU A 434 18.75 -9.14 -9.55
N ALA A 435 19.82 -8.89 -8.82
CA ALA A 435 20.33 -7.54 -8.57
C ALA A 435 20.65 -6.77 -9.86
N GLU A 436 21.20 -7.44 -10.87
CA GLU A 436 21.49 -6.88 -12.19
C GLU A 436 20.21 -6.42 -12.95
N ARG A 437 19.07 -7.06 -12.67
CA ARG A 437 17.78 -6.69 -13.25
C ARG A 437 17.10 -5.58 -12.46
N MET A 438 17.33 -5.54 -11.16
CA MET A 438 16.75 -4.53 -10.26
C MET A 438 17.40 -3.17 -10.37
N PHE A 439 18.70 -3.12 -10.63
CA PHE A 439 19.47 -1.89 -10.68
C PHE A 439 20.02 -1.64 -12.08
N ASP A 440 20.20 -0.38 -12.42
CA ASP A 440 20.96 0.00 -13.60
C ASP A 440 22.47 0.08 -13.29
N GLU A 441 23.28 0.34 -14.30
CA GLU A 441 24.74 0.38 -14.22
C GLU A 441 25.26 1.50 -13.29
N GLU A 442 24.41 2.49 -12.98
CA GLU A 442 24.70 3.58 -12.03
C GLU A 442 24.14 3.30 -10.63
N GLY A 443 23.52 2.13 -10.41
CA GLY A 443 22.95 1.70 -9.13
C GLY A 443 21.59 2.33 -8.81
N TYR A 444 20.82 2.77 -9.81
CA TYR A 444 19.43 3.19 -9.62
C TYR A 444 18.50 1.99 -9.72
N TYR A 445 17.63 1.86 -8.72
CA TYR A 445 16.56 0.86 -8.72
C TYR A 445 15.55 1.15 -9.84
N ARG A 446 15.29 0.15 -10.67
CA ARG A 446 14.30 0.19 -11.75
C ARG A 446 12.92 -0.11 -11.16
N THR A 447 12.06 0.88 -11.03
CA THR A 447 10.72 0.67 -10.45
C THR A 447 9.80 -0.14 -11.36
N GLY A 448 10.06 -0.13 -12.66
CA GLY A 448 9.17 -0.64 -13.70
C GLY A 448 7.95 0.25 -13.95
N ASP A 449 7.91 1.43 -13.35
CA ASP A 449 6.84 2.41 -13.51
C ASP A 449 7.28 3.51 -14.49
N ALA A 450 6.31 4.08 -15.21
CA ALA A 450 6.48 5.26 -16.04
C ALA A 450 5.80 6.47 -15.42
N ALA A 451 6.33 7.66 -15.74
CA ALA A 451 5.78 8.94 -15.32
C ALA A 451 5.82 9.97 -16.46
N VAL A 452 4.92 10.95 -16.37
CA VAL A 452 4.93 12.17 -17.19
C VAL A 452 4.93 13.39 -16.27
N PHE A 453 5.41 14.51 -16.79
CA PHE A 453 5.36 15.77 -16.05
C PHE A 453 3.91 16.30 -15.95
N ASN A 454 3.57 16.92 -14.83
CA ASN A 454 2.35 17.73 -14.73
C ASN A 454 2.44 18.95 -15.65
N ASP A 455 3.61 19.59 -15.67
CA ASP A 455 3.98 20.65 -16.61
C ASP A 455 5.27 20.24 -17.35
N PRO A 456 5.23 20.04 -18.68
CA PRO A 456 6.41 19.58 -19.43
C PRO A 456 7.65 20.47 -19.28
N GLN A 457 7.48 21.72 -18.84
CA GLN A 457 8.57 22.70 -18.71
C GLN A 457 9.06 22.88 -17.27
N ASP A 458 8.29 22.37 -16.27
CA ASP A 458 8.58 22.59 -14.86
C ASP A 458 8.39 21.32 -14.02
N LEU A 459 9.50 20.64 -13.71
CA LEU A 459 9.49 19.49 -12.80
C LEU A 459 8.93 19.85 -11.41
N GLY A 460 9.11 21.09 -10.96
CA GLY A 460 8.61 21.59 -9.68
C GLY A 460 7.08 21.48 -9.51
N ARG A 461 6.35 21.31 -10.63
CA ARG A 461 4.91 21.01 -10.64
C ARG A 461 4.60 19.54 -10.36
N GLY A 462 5.62 18.68 -10.22
CA GLY A 462 5.51 17.26 -9.93
C GLY A 462 5.22 16.37 -11.14
N LEU A 463 5.03 15.10 -10.85
CA LEU A 463 4.86 14.05 -11.84
C LEU A 463 3.52 13.34 -11.67
N LYS A 464 2.98 12.83 -12.78
CA LYS A 464 1.85 11.89 -12.83
C LYS A 464 2.33 10.48 -13.15
N PHE A 465 1.69 9.50 -12.57
CA PHE A 465 1.87 8.10 -12.93
C PHE A 465 1.38 7.86 -14.37
N ALA A 466 2.20 7.19 -15.17
CA ALA A 466 1.91 6.91 -16.58
C ALA A 466 1.89 5.40 -16.90
N GLY A 467 1.57 4.58 -15.90
CA GLY A 467 1.42 3.13 -16.04
C GLY A 467 2.67 2.34 -15.67
N ARG A 468 2.51 1.01 -15.61
CA ARG A 468 3.61 0.06 -15.43
C ARG A 468 4.10 -0.43 -16.77
N LEU A 469 5.41 -0.43 -16.97
CA LEU A 469 6.03 -0.93 -18.21
C LEU A 469 5.71 -2.41 -18.46
N SER A 470 5.54 -3.21 -17.40
CA SER A 470 5.21 -4.62 -17.49
C SER A 470 3.72 -4.92 -17.75
N GLU A 471 2.84 -3.94 -17.66
CA GLU A 471 1.41 -4.06 -17.94
C GLU A 471 1.04 -3.59 -19.35
N GLU A 472 2.03 -3.23 -20.14
CA GLU A 472 1.84 -2.85 -21.53
C GLU A 472 1.68 -4.08 -22.41
N PHE A 473 0.78 -3.97 -23.36
CA PHE A 473 0.58 -5.02 -24.34
C PHE A 473 0.38 -4.43 -25.75
N LYS A 474 0.43 -5.29 -26.75
CA LYS A 474 0.14 -4.92 -28.14
C LYS A 474 -1.23 -5.42 -28.56
N LEU A 475 -1.95 -4.59 -29.32
CA LEU A 475 -3.06 -5.06 -30.13
C LEU A 475 -2.55 -5.96 -31.27
N GLY A 476 -3.46 -6.69 -31.91
CA GLY A 476 -3.14 -7.55 -33.05
C GLY A 476 -2.51 -6.83 -34.26
N ASN A 477 -2.79 -5.53 -34.40
CA ASN A 477 -2.18 -4.66 -35.42
C ASN A 477 -0.83 -4.06 -35.01
N GLY A 478 -0.27 -4.47 -33.84
CA GLY A 478 1.01 -3.99 -33.34
C GLY A 478 0.97 -2.68 -32.53
N THR A 479 -0.20 -2.06 -32.37
CA THR A 479 -0.35 -0.83 -31.58
C THR A 479 -0.10 -1.10 -30.10
N TRP A 480 0.79 -0.34 -29.47
CA TRP A 480 1.05 -0.40 -28.04
C TRP A 480 -0.09 0.21 -27.21
N VAL A 481 -0.45 -0.47 -26.13
CA VAL A 481 -1.47 -0.06 -25.16
C VAL A 481 -0.86 0.04 -23.78
N THR A 482 -0.97 1.21 -23.16
CA THR A 482 -0.58 1.45 -21.76
C THR A 482 -1.79 1.19 -20.86
N ALA A 483 -2.01 -0.08 -20.51
CA ALA A 483 -3.25 -0.51 -19.83
C ALA A 483 -3.48 0.20 -18.49
N GLY A 484 -2.44 0.42 -17.68
CA GLY A 484 -2.56 1.12 -16.39
C GLY A 484 -3.08 2.56 -16.55
N ARG A 485 -2.48 3.35 -17.44
CA ARG A 485 -2.94 4.71 -17.74
C ARG A 485 -4.36 4.73 -18.28
N LEU A 486 -4.66 3.83 -19.24
CA LEU A 486 -6.00 3.73 -19.83
C LEU A 486 -7.04 3.37 -18.77
N ARG A 487 -6.70 2.47 -17.85
CA ARG A 487 -7.57 2.11 -16.73
C ARG A 487 -7.90 3.32 -15.84
N ASP A 488 -6.92 4.12 -15.46
CA ASP A 488 -7.13 5.31 -14.62
C ASP A 488 -8.03 6.35 -15.31
N LEU A 489 -7.82 6.58 -16.61
CA LEU A 489 -8.66 7.46 -17.41
C LEU A 489 -10.11 6.96 -17.48
N LEU A 490 -10.30 5.66 -17.69
CA LEU A 490 -11.62 5.03 -17.76
C LEU A 490 -12.35 5.01 -16.41
N LEU A 491 -11.62 4.78 -15.31
CA LEU A 491 -12.18 4.89 -13.96
C LEU A 491 -12.70 6.31 -13.71
N GLY A 492 -11.93 7.32 -14.10
CA GLY A 492 -12.37 8.73 -14.03
C GLY A 492 -13.62 9.00 -14.87
N ALA A 493 -13.64 8.55 -16.12
CA ALA A 493 -14.75 8.79 -17.05
C ALA A 493 -16.05 8.07 -16.64
N LEU A 494 -15.94 6.87 -16.09
CA LEU A 494 -17.08 6.02 -15.74
C LEU A 494 -17.56 6.16 -14.29
N SER A 495 -16.82 6.86 -13.43
CA SER A 495 -17.24 7.11 -12.04
C SER A 495 -18.53 7.96 -12.00
N PRO A 496 -19.51 7.68 -11.10
CA PRO A 496 -19.55 6.61 -10.09
C PRO A 496 -20.26 5.32 -10.57
N LEU A 497 -20.47 5.14 -11.87
CA LEU A 497 -21.23 4.01 -12.44
C LEU A 497 -20.54 2.66 -12.20
N ILE A 498 -19.22 2.63 -12.11
CA ILE A 498 -18.46 1.39 -11.90
C ILE A 498 -17.63 1.47 -10.62
N ARG A 499 -17.33 0.30 -10.06
CA ARG A 499 -16.42 0.15 -8.90
C ARG A 499 -14.99 -0.02 -9.35
N ASP A 500 -14.78 -0.80 -10.39
CA ASP A 500 -13.48 -1.10 -10.97
C ASP A 500 -13.62 -1.68 -12.39
N LEU A 501 -12.49 -1.84 -13.11
CA LEU A 501 -12.48 -2.40 -14.45
C LEU A 501 -11.17 -3.14 -14.80
N LEU A 502 -11.25 -3.98 -15.85
CA LEU A 502 -10.12 -4.62 -16.51
C LEU A 502 -10.03 -4.14 -17.95
N VAL A 503 -8.83 -3.78 -18.40
CA VAL A 503 -8.55 -3.44 -19.81
C VAL A 503 -8.18 -4.72 -20.55
N CYS A 504 -8.92 -5.02 -21.63
CA CYS A 504 -8.78 -6.21 -22.45
C CYS A 504 -8.39 -5.81 -23.88
N GLY A 505 -7.51 -6.58 -24.54
CA GLY A 505 -7.11 -6.27 -25.92
C GLY A 505 -5.78 -6.88 -26.35
N GLU A 506 -5.06 -7.55 -25.45
CA GLU A 506 -3.79 -8.18 -25.80
C GLU A 506 -3.95 -9.17 -26.96
N ASN A 507 -3.20 -8.93 -28.05
CA ASN A 507 -3.28 -9.70 -29.31
C ASN A 507 -4.68 -9.73 -29.97
N ARG A 508 -5.53 -8.73 -29.68
CA ARG A 508 -6.86 -8.54 -30.28
C ARG A 508 -6.88 -7.35 -31.21
N GLU A 509 -7.89 -7.29 -32.08
CA GLU A 509 -8.02 -6.21 -33.07
C GLU A 509 -8.35 -4.85 -32.43
N TRP A 510 -9.03 -4.86 -31.29
CA TRP A 510 -9.47 -3.64 -30.58
C TRP A 510 -9.46 -3.80 -29.08
N LEU A 511 -9.57 -2.66 -28.37
CA LEU A 511 -9.71 -2.61 -26.94
C LEU A 511 -11.16 -2.82 -26.50
N SER A 512 -11.31 -3.57 -25.42
CA SER A 512 -12.57 -3.77 -24.71
C SER A 512 -12.31 -3.68 -23.20
N ILE A 513 -13.37 -3.56 -22.40
CA ILE A 513 -13.26 -3.57 -20.95
C ILE A 513 -14.25 -4.54 -20.31
N LEU A 514 -13.84 -5.11 -19.18
CA LEU A 514 -14.75 -5.76 -18.24
C LEU A 514 -14.91 -4.84 -17.03
N VAL A 515 -16.14 -4.56 -16.63
CA VAL A 515 -16.41 -3.63 -15.53
C VAL A 515 -17.14 -4.32 -14.37
N TRP A 516 -16.80 -3.95 -13.14
CA TRP A 516 -17.62 -4.25 -11.98
C TRP A 516 -18.60 -3.10 -11.75
N PRO A 517 -19.89 -3.26 -12.08
CA PRO A 517 -20.87 -2.19 -11.97
C PRO A 517 -21.15 -1.84 -10.50
N SER A 518 -21.49 -0.58 -10.23
CA SER A 518 -21.91 -0.12 -8.90
C SER A 518 -23.31 -0.60 -8.52
N GLN A 519 -24.15 -0.91 -9.53
CA GLN A 519 -25.51 -1.42 -9.41
C GLN A 519 -25.80 -2.45 -10.51
N ALA A 520 -26.93 -3.16 -10.43
CA ALA A 520 -27.32 -4.10 -11.48
C ALA A 520 -27.42 -3.41 -12.84
N PRO A 521 -26.83 -3.95 -13.91
CA PRO A 521 -26.74 -3.31 -15.23
C PRO A 521 -28.08 -3.43 -16.01
N ASN A 522 -29.08 -2.61 -15.65
CA ASN A 522 -30.30 -2.45 -16.42
C ASN A 522 -30.05 -1.60 -17.67
N ASP A 523 -31.08 -1.43 -18.52
CA ASP A 523 -30.94 -0.72 -19.81
C ASP A 523 -30.54 0.75 -19.65
N ASP A 524 -31.02 1.45 -18.61
CA ASP A 524 -30.65 2.84 -18.35
C ASP A 524 -29.19 2.94 -17.91
N PHE A 525 -28.71 2.01 -17.07
CA PHE A 525 -27.32 1.92 -16.67
C PHE A 525 -26.40 1.63 -17.87
N ARG A 526 -26.80 0.68 -18.74
CA ARG A 526 -26.05 0.35 -19.96
C ARG A 526 -25.97 1.55 -20.90
N ARG A 527 -27.08 2.30 -21.04
CA ARG A 527 -27.10 3.54 -21.81
C ARG A 527 -26.15 4.59 -21.26
N ALA A 528 -26.18 4.81 -19.95
CA ALA A 528 -25.27 5.77 -19.31
C ALA A 528 -23.78 5.40 -19.49
N ILE A 529 -23.42 4.11 -19.44
CA ILE A 529 -22.07 3.64 -19.76
C ILE A 529 -21.72 3.91 -21.22
N ALA A 530 -22.65 3.62 -22.15
CA ALA A 530 -22.44 3.84 -23.59
C ALA A 530 -22.20 5.32 -23.89
N GLU A 531 -23.02 6.23 -23.37
CA GLU A 531 -22.88 7.67 -23.55
C GLU A 531 -21.54 8.18 -23.08
N ARG A 532 -21.11 7.77 -21.87
CA ARG A 532 -19.82 8.19 -21.32
C ARG A 532 -18.63 7.65 -22.13
N LEU A 533 -18.71 6.40 -22.60
CA LEU A 533 -17.65 5.82 -23.43
C LEU A 533 -17.65 6.39 -24.85
N THR A 534 -18.78 6.76 -25.40
CA THR A 534 -18.83 7.49 -26.68
C THR A 534 -18.08 8.82 -26.56
N THR A 535 -18.39 9.61 -25.53
CA THR A 535 -17.68 10.85 -25.25
C THR A 535 -16.19 10.60 -24.95
N PHE A 536 -15.87 9.55 -24.18
CA PHE A 536 -14.49 9.17 -23.91
C PHE A 536 -13.72 8.83 -25.19
N ASN A 537 -14.35 8.16 -26.15
CA ASN A 537 -13.74 7.72 -27.40
C ASN A 537 -13.50 8.85 -28.42
N GLU A 538 -14.14 10.03 -28.24
CA GLU A 538 -13.98 11.16 -29.15
C GLU A 538 -12.52 11.59 -29.27
N GLY A 539 -11.99 11.61 -30.51
CA GLY A 539 -10.62 12.01 -30.80
C GLY A 539 -9.53 11.02 -30.38
N ARG A 540 -9.89 9.82 -29.86
CA ARG A 540 -8.93 8.81 -29.42
C ARG A 540 -8.62 7.79 -30.50
N GLY A 541 -7.34 7.38 -30.58
CA GLY A 541 -6.87 6.35 -31.50
C GLY A 541 -7.08 4.93 -30.96
N ALA A 542 -6.66 3.92 -31.76
CA ALA A 542 -6.83 2.49 -31.45
C ALA A 542 -6.26 2.07 -30.09
N SER A 543 -5.22 2.73 -29.58
CA SER A 543 -4.58 2.44 -28.28
C SER A 543 -5.40 2.85 -27.06
N GLU A 544 -6.46 3.66 -27.23
CA GLU A 544 -7.28 4.17 -26.13
C GLU A 544 -8.79 4.03 -26.37
N ARG A 545 -9.22 3.71 -27.59
CA ARG A 545 -10.63 3.63 -27.99
C ARG A 545 -11.25 2.31 -27.59
N ILE A 546 -12.32 2.35 -26.78
CA ILE A 546 -13.03 1.17 -26.29
C ILE A 546 -14.17 0.81 -27.22
N ARG A 547 -14.21 -0.44 -27.71
CA ARG A 547 -15.28 -0.93 -28.58
C ARG A 547 -16.37 -1.71 -27.87
N ARG A 548 -16.02 -2.46 -26.82
CA ARG A 548 -17.00 -3.32 -26.13
C ARG A 548 -16.82 -3.30 -24.62
N VAL A 549 -17.93 -3.52 -23.92
CA VAL A 549 -18.00 -3.58 -22.46
C VAL A 549 -18.73 -4.86 -22.04
N GLY A 550 -18.09 -5.64 -21.18
CA GLY A 550 -18.71 -6.75 -20.46
C GLY A 550 -18.96 -6.38 -19.00
N PHE A 551 -20.02 -6.91 -18.42
CA PHE A 551 -20.40 -6.64 -17.03
C PHE A 551 -20.14 -7.86 -16.17
N LEU A 552 -19.28 -7.71 -15.16
CA LEU A 552 -18.95 -8.75 -14.20
C LEU A 552 -19.96 -8.73 -13.04
N THR A 553 -20.61 -9.85 -12.79
CA THR A 553 -21.59 -10.02 -11.70
C THR A 553 -20.94 -10.49 -10.42
N GLU A 554 -19.93 -11.36 -10.53
CA GLU A 554 -19.15 -11.78 -9.37
C GLU A 554 -18.15 -10.69 -8.96
N PRO A 555 -18.12 -10.31 -7.66
CA PRO A 555 -17.08 -9.41 -7.16
C PRO A 555 -15.68 -10.00 -7.41
N PRO A 556 -14.64 -9.15 -7.45
CA PRO A 556 -13.28 -9.67 -7.55
C PRO A 556 -12.93 -10.49 -6.31
N SER A 557 -12.39 -11.68 -6.55
CA SER A 557 -12.10 -12.65 -5.49
C SER A 557 -10.77 -12.33 -4.80
N VAL A 558 -10.83 -12.13 -3.50
CA VAL A 558 -9.64 -12.05 -2.65
C VAL A 558 -8.91 -13.39 -2.61
N ASP A 559 -9.67 -14.48 -2.50
CA ASP A 559 -9.15 -15.86 -2.43
C ASP A 559 -8.38 -16.26 -3.68
N ALA A 560 -8.87 -15.84 -4.85
CA ALA A 560 -8.20 -16.08 -6.11
C ALA A 560 -7.18 -14.99 -6.47
N HIS A 561 -6.88 -14.10 -5.54
CA HIS A 561 -5.90 -13.03 -5.69
C HIS A 561 -6.19 -12.03 -6.83
N GLU A 562 -7.46 -11.90 -7.23
CA GLU A 562 -7.90 -10.83 -8.13
C GLU A 562 -7.78 -9.46 -7.46
N VAL A 563 -7.86 -9.43 -6.11
CA VAL A 563 -7.68 -8.23 -5.28
C VAL A 563 -6.54 -8.45 -4.31
N SER A 564 -5.71 -7.45 -4.14
CA SER A 564 -4.70 -7.41 -3.08
C SER A 564 -5.36 -7.10 -1.71
N ASP A 565 -4.63 -7.34 -0.62
CA ASP A 565 -5.10 -6.98 0.74
C ASP A 565 -5.33 -5.46 0.91
N LYS A 566 -4.82 -4.64 0.00
CA LYS A 566 -5.06 -3.19 -0.08
C LYS A 566 -6.33 -2.83 -0.87
N GLY A 567 -7.04 -3.82 -1.42
CA GLY A 567 -8.20 -3.59 -2.27
C GLY A 567 -7.90 -3.22 -3.73
N SER A 568 -6.64 -3.28 -4.18
CA SER A 568 -6.26 -3.00 -5.56
C SER A 568 -6.44 -4.24 -6.43
N ILE A 569 -6.99 -4.08 -7.63
CA ILE A 569 -7.14 -5.17 -8.60
C ILE A 569 -5.78 -5.58 -9.16
N ASN A 570 -5.53 -6.89 -9.16
CA ASN A 570 -4.44 -7.51 -9.92
C ASN A 570 -4.95 -7.85 -11.33
N GLN A 571 -4.76 -6.92 -12.26
CA GLN A 571 -5.32 -7.03 -13.62
C GLN A 571 -4.91 -8.34 -14.30
N ARG A 572 -3.66 -8.76 -14.20
CA ARG A 572 -3.17 -10.00 -14.83
C ARG A 572 -3.88 -11.24 -14.31
N VAL A 573 -3.99 -11.38 -12.99
CA VAL A 573 -4.67 -12.53 -12.36
C VAL A 573 -6.16 -12.50 -12.68
N ALA A 574 -6.78 -11.31 -12.61
CA ALA A 574 -8.19 -11.16 -12.92
C ALA A 574 -8.49 -11.49 -14.39
N LEU A 575 -7.67 -11.05 -15.35
CA LEU A 575 -7.83 -11.40 -16.76
C LEU A 575 -7.69 -12.90 -17.02
N GLN A 576 -6.73 -13.56 -16.37
CA GLN A 576 -6.55 -15.01 -16.49
C GLN A 576 -7.76 -15.77 -15.94
N ARG A 577 -8.24 -15.41 -14.75
CA ARG A 577 -9.41 -16.04 -14.14
C ARG A 577 -10.69 -15.81 -14.93
N ARG A 578 -10.86 -14.60 -15.47
CA ARG A 578 -12.01 -14.17 -16.26
C ARG A 578 -11.83 -14.42 -17.76
N ALA A 579 -10.96 -15.35 -18.16
CA ALA A 579 -10.66 -15.62 -19.57
C ALA A 579 -11.90 -15.90 -20.42
N THR A 580 -12.92 -16.54 -19.85
CA THR A 580 -14.21 -16.78 -20.53
C THR A 580 -14.97 -15.47 -20.78
N ASP A 581 -15.00 -14.55 -19.80
CA ASP A 581 -15.65 -13.25 -19.95
C ASP A 581 -14.87 -12.38 -20.94
N VAL A 582 -13.52 -12.43 -20.89
CA VAL A 582 -12.66 -11.77 -21.90
C VAL A 582 -12.95 -12.31 -23.29
N ALA A 583 -13.07 -13.63 -23.47
CA ALA A 583 -13.35 -14.24 -24.77
C ALA A 583 -14.70 -13.77 -25.33
N ARG A 584 -15.73 -13.62 -24.49
CA ARG A 584 -17.07 -13.12 -24.89
C ARG A 584 -17.03 -11.74 -25.52
N LEU A 585 -16.09 -10.87 -25.11
CA LEU A 585 -15.93 -9.53 -25.68
C LEU A 585 -15.58 -9.54 -27.17
N TYR A 586 -15.06 -10.66 -27.68
CA TYR A 586 -14.52 -10.78 -29.05
C TYR A 586 -15.30 -11.77 -29.92
N ILE A 587 -16.45 -12.29 -29.46
CA ILE A 587 -17.31 -13.16 -30.25
C ILE A 587 -18.05 -12.35 -31.32
N GLU A 588 -18.08 -12.86 -32.53
CA GLU A 588 -18.89 -12.34 -33.63
C GLU A 588 -19.94 -13.39 -34.09
N PRO A 589 -21.24 -12.99 -34.24
CA PRO A 589 -21.80 -11.69 -33.87
C PRO A 589 -21.78 -11.44 -32.35
N CYS A 590 -21.79 -10.14 -31.97
CA CYS A 590 -21.74 -9.74 -30.56
C CYS A 590 -22.90 -10.34 -29.77
N VAL A 591 -22.58 -10.92 -28.60
CA VAL A 591 -23.58 -11.51 -27.69
C VAL A 591 -24.35 -10.43 -26.94
N ALA A 592 -25.61 -10.69 -26.56
CA ALA A 592 -26.51 -9.70 -25.96
C ALA A 592 -26.03 -9.15 -24.61
N GLU A 593 -25.22 -9.93 -23.87
CA GLU A 593 -24.66 -9.54 -22.57
C GLU A 593 -23.54 -8.48 -22.71
N VAL A 594 -22.90 -8.38 -23.88
CA VAL A 594 -21.84 -7.44 -24.19
C VAL A 594 -22.43 -6.17 -24.79
N LEU A 595 -22.05 -5.02 -24.26
CA LEU A 595 -22.44 -3.71 -24.79
C LEU A 595 -21.44 -3.28 -25.86
N THR A 596 -21.90 -3.00 -27.07
CA THR A 596 -21.10 -2.41 -28.14
C THR A 596 -21.19 -0.90 -28.08
N ILE A 597 -20.03 -0.23 -28.15
CA ILE A 597 -19.94 1.22 -28.19
C ILE A 597 -19.84 1.62 -29.67
N ASP A 598 -20.87 2.22 -30.19
CA ASP A 598 -20.91 2.70 -31.56
C ASP A 598 -19.90 3.82 -31.76
N GLY A 599 -18.89 3.55 -32.50
CA GLY A 599 -17.94 4.54 -32.97
C GLY A 599 -18.10 4.70 -34.46
N ASP A 600 -18.10 5.92 -34.92
CA ASP A 600 -18.26 6.34 -36.30
C ASP A 600 -17.44 5.47 -37.29
N ASP A 601 -18.10 4.51 -37.90
CA ASP A 601 -17.58 3.71 -39.03
C ASP A 601 -17.48 4.56 -40.33
N ARG A 602 -17.55 5.91 -40.23
CA ARG A 602 -17.56 6.84 -41.38
C ARG A 602 -16.15 7.23 -41.86
N GLY A 603 -15.08 6.62 -41.34
CA GLY A 603 -13.68 7.01 -41.65
C GLY A 603 -12.90 6.10 -42.60
N GLU A 604 -13.33 4.88 -42.90
CA GLU A 604 -12.50 3.90 -43.67
C GLU A 604 -13.09 3.47 -45.04
N LYS A 605 -13.98 4.25 -45.62
CA LYS A 605 -14.45 3.99 -47.00
C LYS A 605 -14.15 5.18 -47.92
N ASN A 606 -12.91 5.61 -48.02
CA ASN A 606 -12.43 6.38 -49.17
C ASN A 606 -10.89 6.47 -49.17
N GLU A 607 -10.24 5.41 -49.60
CA GLU A 607 -8.99 5.44 -50.34
C GLU A 607 -8.77 4.04 -50.92
N ARG A 608 -9.30 3.85 -52.11
CA ARG A 608 -8.81 2.94 -53.14
C ARG A 608 -8.62 3.71 -54.44
#